data_ef19cabe0a43a7160ee4777643799239
#
_entry.id   ef19cabe0a43a7160ee4777643799239
#
_cell.length_a   1.000
_cell.length_b   1.000
_cell.length_c   1.000
_cell.angle_alpha   90.00
_cell.angle_beta   90.00
_cell.angle_gamma   90.00
#
_symmetry.space_group_name_H-M   'P 1'
#
loop_
_entity.id
_entity.type
_entity.pdbx_description
1 polymer ?
#
loop_
_entity_poly.entity_id
_entity_poly.type
_entity_poly.pdbx_seq_one_letter_code
_entity_poly.pdbx_strand_id
1 'polypeptide(L)'
;MKKFVFSVCALFAAATISFAQDVNEATDYFNAAVEYLNLGDKATALENFQKAYDIAKECGEAGQALVDQCESTIPQLALMVAKDYVKAGDYETAVAKAKEAAAIAAAMNADASVAEAEALIPNIYMQQGNTLLKAKDYAGAIKAYAENVAINPSNGKAYVNMAACYDKLGQTDKAEENYLLAAANGQEKAANKALGNIYLKKALAANKAKNFDQAIELANKSISFNETSKAHYIIGLAAQNSNKLDIAITAFEKYLELDPTASNAQDVRTVVDALKKAKK
;
A
#
# COMPACT_ATOMS: atom_id res chain seq x y z
N MET A 1 -4.29 23.55 8.23
CA MET A 1 -5.65 23.57 7.64
C MET A 1 -5.84 24.92 6.97
N LYS A 2 -5.69 25.02 5.65
CA LYS A 2 -5.99 26.25 4.90
C LYS A 2 -7.50 26.30 4.75
N LYS A 3 -8.11 27.32 5.35
CA LYS A 3 -9.52 27.63 5.16
C LYS A 3 -9.68 28.12 3.72
N PHE A 4 -10.37 27.37 2.89
CA PHE A 4 -10.87 27.86 1.61
C PHE A 4 -12.02 28.85 1.93
N VAL A 5 -11.74 30.12 1.76
CA VAL A 5 -12.75 31.17 1.83
C VAL A 5 -13.32 31.29 0.43
N PHE A 6 -14.53 30.75 0.23
CA PHE A 6 -15.29 31.01 -0.98
C PHE A 6 -15.83 32.45 -0.89
N SER A 7 -15.29 33.35 -1.74
CA SER A 7 -15.82 34.69 -1.89
C SER A 7 -17.01 34.64 -2.83
N VAL A 8 -18.20 34.74 -2.29
CA VAL A 8 -19.44 34.84 -3.07
C VAL A 8 -19.60 36.31 -3.50
N CYS A 9 -19.28 36.63 -4.76
CA CYS A 9 -19.67 37.88 -5.38
C CYS A 9 -21.02 37.67 -6.07
N ALA A 10 -22.07 38.31 -5.54
CA ALA A 10 -23.36 38.38 -6.20
C ALA A 10 -23.27 39.38 -7.37
N LEU A 11 -23.49 38.90 -8.59
CA LEU A 11 -23.63 39.70 -9.80
C LEU A 11 -25.07 39.63 -10.31
N PHE A 12 -25.73 40.79 -10.33
CA PHE A 12 -27.03 40.99 -11.00
C PHE A 12 -26.82 41.42 -12.45
N ALA A 13 -27.39 40.66 -13.39
CA ALA A 13 -27.57 41.15 -14.78
C ALA A 13 -28.96 40.74 -15.27
N ALA A 14 -29.73 41.73 -15.71
CA ALA A 14 -31.09 41.57 -16.22
C ALA A 14 -31.05 41.20 -17.71
N ALA A 15 -31.69 40.12 -18.12
CA ALA A 15 -32.00 39.83 -19.53
C ALA A 15 -33.22 38.89 -19.65
N THR A 16 -34.15 39.27 -20.48
CA THR A 16 -35.33 38.56 -21.10
C THR A 16 -36.04 37.44 -20.34
N ILE A 17 -37.35 37.56 -20.19
CA ILE A 17 -38.24 36.96 -19.20
C ILE A 17 -38.27 35.39 -19.17
N SER A 18 -37.85 34.70 -20.20
CA SER A 18 -37.82 33.20 -20.22
C SER A 18 -36.51 32.63 -19.66
N PHE A 19 -35.37 33.16 -20.11
CA PHE A 19 -34.07 32.76 -19.61
C PHE A 19 -33.74 33.28 -18.20
N ALA A 20 -34.40 34.35 -17.75
CA ALA A 20 -34.23 34.89 -16.40
C ALA A 20 -34.79 33.96 -15.32
N GLN A 21 -35.81 33.16 -15.62
CA GLN A 21 -36.38 32.21 -14.68
C GLN A 21 -35.47 30.98 -14.47
N ASP A 22 -34.85 30.51 -15.55
CA ASP A 22 -33.95 29.32 -15.51
C ASP A 22 -32.60 29.69 -14.85
N VAL A 23 -32.06 30.90 -15.07
CA VAL A 23 -30.86 31.39 -14.36
C VAL A 23 -31.12 31.59 -12.87
N ASN A 24 -32.31 32.03 -12.48
CA ASN A 24 -32.66 32.16 -11.07
C ASN A 24 -32.74 30.77 -10.41
N GLU A 25 -33.32 29.76 -11.09
CA GLU A 25 -33.37 28.40 -10.60
C GLU A 25 -31.95 27.82 -10.43
N ALA A 26 -31.07 27.99 -11.41
CA ALA A 26 -29.66 27.62 -11.30
C ALA A 26 -28.97 28.30 -10.12
N THR A 27 -29.27 29.58 -9.88
CA THR A 27 -28.73 30.34 -8.74
C THR A 27 -29.24 29.80 -7.41
N ASP A 28 -30.52 29.40 -7.34
CA ASP A 28 -31.10 28.83 -6.13
C ASP A 28 -30.42 27.50 -5.77
N TYR A 29 -30.19 26.61 -6.75
CA TYR A 29 -29.41 25.38 -6.53
C TYR A 29 -27.96 25.67 -6.13
N PHE A 30 -27.31 26.66 -6.76
CA PHE A 30 -25.96 27.05 -6.39
C PHE A 30 -25.89 27.55 -4.94
N ASN A 31 -26.83 28.39 -4.52
CA ASN A 31 -26.89 28.89 -3.15
C ASN A 31 -27.19 27.78 -2.15
N ALA A 32 -28.09 26.85 -2.47
CA ALA A 32 -28.37 25.67 -1.67
C ALA A 32 -27.10 24.79 -1.54
N ALA A 33 -26.35 24.60 -2.62
CA ALA A 33 -25.08 23.86 -2.59
C ALA A 33 -24.07 24.50 -1.63
N VAL A 34 -23.94 25.83 -1.64
CA VAL A 34 -23.07 26.58 -0.71
C VAL A 34 -23.54 26.40 0.73
N GLU A 35 -24.84 26.41 1.00
CA GLU A 35 -25.40 26.17 2.33
C GLU A 35 -25.05 24.77 2.84
N TYR A 36 -25.31 23.72 2.04
CA TYR A 36 -24.95 22.35 2.38
C TYR A 36 -23.44 22.17 2.60
N LEU A 37 -22.61 22.84 1.80
CA LEU A 37 -21.16 22.83 1.98
C LEU A 37 -20.74 23.45 3.34
N ASN A 38 -21.41 24.55 3.74
CA ASN A 38 -21.19 25.18 5.05
C ASN A 38 -21.62 24.30 6.22
N LEU A 39 -22.67 23.50 6.02
CA LEU A 39 -23.14 22.47 6.99
C LEU A 39 -22.23 21.23 7.02
N GLY A 40 -21.31 21.11 6.07
CA GLY A 40 -20.39 19.97 5.96
C GLY A 40 -20.93 18.80 5.16
N ASP A 41 -22.16 18.91 4.62
CA ASP A 41 -22.78 17.89 3.74
C ASP A 41 -22.31 18.08 2.30
N LYS A 42 -21.11 17.56 2.04
CA LYS A 42 -20.47 17.67 0.73
C LYS A 42 -21.17 16.87 -0.36
N ALA A 43 -21.83 15.77 -0.01
CA ALA A 43 -22.52 14.93 -0.99
C ALA A 43 -23.74 15.68 -1.55
N THR A 44 -24.61 16.21 -0.67
CA THR A 44 -25.76 17.02 -1.08
C THR A 44 -25.34 18.32 -1.75
N ALA A 45 -24.24 18.94 -1.29
CA ALA A 45 -23.68 20.11 -1.96
C ALA A 45 -23.25 19.81 -3.40
N LEU A 46 -22.58 18.67 -3.64
CA LEU A 46 -22.15 18.25 -4.97
C LEU A 46 -23.37 18.05 -5.92
N GLU A 47 -24.40 17.36 -5.45
CA GLU A 47 -25.63 17.16 -6.23
C GLU A 47 -26.29 18.49 -6.64
N ASN A 48 -26.32 19.47 -5.72
CA ASN A 48 -26.92 20.78 -6.01
C ASN A 48 -26.02 21.61 -6.95
N PHE A 49 -24.69 21.56 -6.80
CA PHE A 49 -23.80 22.22 -7.78
C PHE A 49 -23.91 21.61 -9.17
N GLN A 50 -24.08 20.27 -9.28
CA GLN A 50 -24.30 19.63 -10.58
C GLN A 50 -25.60 20.07 -11.23
N LYS A 51 -26.71 20.15 -10.46
CA LYS A 51 -27.98 20.70 -10.96
C LYS A 51 -27.86 22.15 -11.40
N ALA A 52 -27.18 22.98 -10.59
CA ALA A 52 -26.92 24.39 -10.95
C ALA A 52 -26.12 24.48 -12.27
N TYR A 53 -25.10 23.63 -12.43
CA TYR A 53 -24.29 23.58 -13.65
C TYR A 53 -25.12 23.20 -14.87
N ASP A 54 -25.91 22.13 -14.77
CA ASP A 54 -26.72 21.63 -15.89
C ASP A 54 -27.72 22.69 -16.36
N ILE A 55 -28.46 23.30 -15.44
CA ILE A 55 -29.42 24.38 -15.76
C ILE A 55 -28.71 25.62 -16.32
N ALA A 56 -27.61 26.05 -15.67
CA ALA A 56 -26.84 27.23 -16.12
C ALA A 56 -26.29 27.06 -17.55
N LYS A 57 -25.88 25.83 -17.89
CA LYS A 57 -25.38 25.51 -19.24
C LYS A 57 -26.46 25.61 -20.31
N GLU A 58 -27.70 25.25 -20.00
CA GLU A 58 -28.85 25.42 -20.89
C GLU A 58 -29.22 26.90 -21.10
N CYS A 59 -28.87 27.76 -20.14
CA CYS A 59 -29.11 29.20 -20.25
C CYS A 59 -28.11 29.98 -21.17
N GLY A 60 -27.10 29.29 -21.75
CA GLY A 60 -26.12 29.89 -22.63
C GLY A 60 -25.35 31.06 -21.99
N GLU A 61 -25.22 32.19 -22.67
CA GLU A 61 -24.44 33.31 -22.18
C GLU A 61 -24.91 33.85 -20.81
N ALA A 62 -26.22 33.77 -20.54
CA ALA A 62 -26.76 34.26 -19.28
C ALA A 62 -26.34 33.37 -18.07
N GLY A 63 -26.09 32.10 -18.29
CA GLY A 63 -25.64 31.14 -17.28
C GLY A 63 -24.12 31.01 -17.13
N GLN A 64 -23.34 31.62 -18.07
CA GLN A 64 -21.90 31.34 -18.18
C GLN A 64 -21.11 31.60 -16.86
N ALA A 65 -21.45 32.64 -16.14
CA ALA A 65 -20.79 32.93 -14.86
C ALA A 65 -20.99 31.84 -13.80
N LEU A 66 -22.16 31.20 -13.78
CA LEU A 66 -22.44 30.06 -12.90
C LEU A 66 -21.74 28.79 -13.40
N VAL A 67 -21.70 28.58 -14.71
CA VAL A 67 -20.95 27.47 -15.33
C VAL A 67 -19.49 27.51 -14.90
N ASP A 68 -18.82 28.67 -15.07
CA ASP A 68 -17.41 28.84 -14.70
C ASP A 68 -17.15 28.56 -13.22
N GLN A 69 -18.06 29.02 -12.33
CA GLN A 69 -17.96 28.75 -10.89
C GLN A 69 -18.16 27.25 -10.57
N CYS A 70 -19.12 26.61 -11.21
CA CYS A 70 -19.38 25.18 -11.03
C CYS A 70 -18.21 24.33 -11.55
N GLU A 71 -17.66 24.64 -12.74
CA GLU A 71 -16.52 23.95 -13.31
C GLU A 71 -15.27 24.05 -12.42
N SER A 72 -15.07 25.16 -11.73
CA SER A 72 -13.98 25.34 -10.77
C SER A 72 -14.20 24.60 -9.45
N THR A 73 -15.44 24.32 -9.07
CA THR A 73 -15.81 23.80 -7.74
C THR A 73 -16.11 22.31 -7.73
N ILE A 74 -16.92 21.85 -8.70
CA ILE A 74 -17.45 20.47 -8.74
C ILE A 74 -16.35 19.41 -8.74
N PRO A 75 -15.26 19.49 -9.55
CA PRO A 75 -14.25 18.45 -9.57
C PRO A 75 -13.56 18.25 -8.22
N GLN A 76 -13.23 19.35 -7.53
CA GLN A 76 -12.60 19.29 -6.22
C GLN A 76 -13.56 18.77 -5.15
N LEU A 77 -14.84 19.17 -5.21
CA LEU A 77 -15.84 18.74 -4.26
C LEU A 77 -16.13 17.23 -4.41
N ALA A 78 -16.23 16.72 -5.65
CA ALA A 78 -16.39 15.31 -5.92
C ALA A 78 -15.23 14.47 -5.32
N LEU A 79 -14.00 14.95 -5.48
CA LEU A 79 -12.83 14.33 -4.86
C LEU A 79 -12.88 14.37 -3.33
N MET A 80 -13.38 15.46 -2.74
CA MET A 80 -13.55 15.58 -1.29
C MET A 80 -14.59 14.58 -0.77
N VAL A 81 -15.68 14.36 -1.49
CA VAL A 81 -16.68 13.32 -1.17
C VAL A 81 -16.02 11.94 -1.13
N ALA A 82 -15.25 11.57 -2.15
CA ALA A 82 -14.52 10.31 -2.15
C ALA A 82 -13.59 10.15 -0.93
N LYS A 83 -12.86 11.21 -0.59
CA LYS A 83 -11.96 11.25 0.57
C LYS A 83 -12.70 11.11 1.91
N ASP A 84 -13.94 11.56 2.00
CA ASP A 84 -14.74 11.40 3.23
C ASP A 84 -15.19 9.95 3.43
N TYR A 85 -15.51 9.21 2.37
CA TYR A 85 -15.74 7.76 2.45
C TYR A 85 -14.48 6.98 2.87
N VAL A 86 -13.29 7.41 2.42
CA VAL A 86 -12.02 6.85 2.92
C VAL A 86 -11.88 7.02 4.43
N LYS A 87 -12.17 8.21 4.96
CA LYS A 87 -12.12 8.49 6.41
C LYS A 87 -13.14 7.68 7.20
N ALA A 88 -14.32 7.44 6.61
CA ALA A 88 -15.36 6.60 7.19
C ALA A 88 -15.01 5.10 7.19
N GLY A 89 -13.97 4.70 6.43
CA GLY A 89 -13.58 3.30 6.27
C GLY A 89 -14.45 2.53 5.27
N ASP A 90 -15.31 3.21 4.54
CA ASP A 90 -16.10 2.63 3.44
C ASP A 90 -15.28 2.70 2.14
N TYR A 91 -14.36 1.75 2.03
CA TYR A 91 -13.40 1.73 0.93
C TYR A 91 -14.03 1.39 -0.43
N GLU A 92 -15.09 0.59 -0.43
CA GLU A 92 -15.82 0.23 -1.66
C GLU A 92 -16.49 1.45 -2.28
N THR A 93 -17.26 2.18 -1.47
CA THR A 93 -17.89 3.43 -1.91
C THR A 93 -16.83 4.49 -2.23
N ALA A 94 -15.73 4.56 -1.47
CA ALA A 94 -14.63 5.49 -1.74
C ALA A 94 -14.02 5.29 -3.13
N VAL A 95 -13.78 4.04 -3.55
CA VAL A 95 -13.29 3.72 -4.90
C VAL A 95 -14.30 4.12 -5.97
N ALA A 96 -15.58 3.81 -5.75
CA ALA A 96 -16.64 4.20 -6.69
C ALA A 96 -16.71 5.73 -6.85
N LYS A 97 -16.68 6.47 -5.72
CA LYS A 97 -16.70 7.94 -5.72
C LYS A 97 -15.43 8.57 -6.28
N ALA A 98 -14.26 7.94 -6.13
CA ALA A 98 -13.04 8.42 -6.76
C ALA A 98 -13.09 8.26 -8.29
N LYS A 99 -13.65 7.16 -8.81
CA LYS A 99 -13.88 6.97 -10.25
C LYS A 99 -14.90 7.96 -10.80
N GLU A 100 -15.99 8.21 -10.06
CA GLU A 100 -16.99 9.23 -10.40
C GLU A 100 -16.35 10.63 -10.44
N ALA A 101 -15.52 10.98 -9.45
CA ALA A 101 -14.81 12.26 -9.41
C ALA A 101 -13.86 12.43 -10.62
N ALA A 102 -13.17 11.37 -11.03
CA ALA A 102 -12.34 11.40 -12.25
C ALA A 102 -13.17 11.63 -13.51
N ALA A 103 -14.33 10.96 -13.63
CA ALA A 103 -15.22 11.15 -14.77
C ALA A 103 -15.82 12.57 -14.83
N ILE A 104 -16.25 13.12 -13.67
CA ILE A 104 -16.73 14.50 -13.56
C ILE A 104 -15.63 15.48 -13.96
N ALA A 105 -14.42 15.31 -13.43
CA ALA A 105 -13.30 16.17 -13.73
C ALA A 105 -12.93 16.13 -15.23
N ALA A 106 -12.97 14.95 -15.85
CA ALA A 106 -12.72 14.79 -17.28
C ALA A 106 -13.79 15.49 -18.13
N ALA A 107 -15.07 15.39 -17.75
CA ALA A 107 -16.17 16.07 -18.45
C ALA A 107 -16.07 17.61 -18.37
N MET A 108 -15.37 18.14 -17.37
CA MET A 108 -15.13 19.56 -17.13
C MET A 108 -13.72 20.00 -17.56
N ASN A 109 -12.96 19.18 -18.29
CA ASN A 109 -11.58 19.44 -18.71
C ASN A 109 -10.63 19.82 -17.56
N ALA A 110 -10.87 19.29 -16.36
CA ALA A 110 -10.08 19.55 -15.16
C ALA A 110 -8.98 18.47 -14.98
N ASP A 111 -7.99 18.41 -15.88
CA ASP A 111 -6.97 17.36 -15.95
C ASP A 111 -6.24 17.13 -14.62
N ALA A 112 -5.94 18.18 -13.86
CA ALA A 112 -5.30 18.06 -12.56
C ALA A 112 -6.17 17.28 -11.56
N SER A 113 -7.49 17.50 -11.58
CA SER A 113 -8.46 16.79 -10.73
C SER A 113 -8.65 15.34 -11.18
N VAL A 114 -8.59 15.06 -12.49
CA VAL A 114 -8.58 13.68 -13.02
C VAL A 114 -7.40 12.93 -12.44
N ALA A 115 -6.18 13.46 -12.60
CA ALA A 115 -4.96 12.81 -12.11
C ALA A 115 -5.00 12.59 -10.58
N GLU A 116 -5.54 13.55 -9.81
CA GLU A 116 -5.66 13.42 -8.35
C GLU A 116 -6.67 12.33 -7.96
N ALA A 117 -7.81 12.25 -8.65
CA ALA A 117 -8.84 11.25 -8.40
C ALA A 117 -8.34 9.82 -8.75
N GLU A 118 -7.67 9.68 -9.90
CA GLU A 118 -7.05 8.41 -10.29
C GLU A 118 -5.95 7.97 -9.32
N ALA A 119 -5.09 8.91 -8.87
CA ALA A 119 -4.05 8.62 -7.89
C ALA A 119 -4.60 8.28 -6.49
N LEU A 120 -5.84 8.65 -6.19
CA LEU A 120 -6.49 8.31 -4.92
C LEU A 120 -6.84 6.81 -4.86
N ILE A 121 -7.22 6.19 -5.98
CA ILE A 121 -7.71 4.79 -6.00
C ILE A 121 -6.69 3.78 -5.44
N PRO A 122 -5.43 3.72 -5.91
CA PRO A 122 -4.45 2.82 -5.32
C PRO A 122 -4.17 3.12 -3.85
N ASN A 123 -4.25 4.39 -3.42
CA ASN A 123 -4.10 4.76 -2.02
C ASN A 123 -5.26 4.23 -1.15
N ILE A 124 -6.50 4.21 -1.68
CA ILE A 124 -7.66 3.61 -1.01
C ILE A 124 -7.41 2.12 -0.77
N TYR A 125 -7.01 1.37 -1.79
CA TYR A 125 -6.70 -0.05 -1.66
C TYR A 125 -5.55 -0.33 -0.69
N MET A 126 -4.53 0.53 -0.67
CA MET A 126 -3.44 0.43 0.32
C MET A 126 -3.95 0.62 1.75
N GLN A 127 -4.83 1.59 2.00
CA GLN A 127 -5.43 1.83 3.31
C GLN A 127 -6.36 0.69 3.73
N GLN A 128 -7.19 0.19 2.81
CA GLN A 128 -8.04 -0.97 3.03
C GLN A 128 -7.21 -2.19 3.44
N GLY A 129 -6.15 -2.49 2.69
CA GLY A 129 -5.24 -3.58 3.00
C GLY A 129 -4.60 -3.43 4.40
N ASN A 130 -4.16 -2.23 4.74
CA ASN A 130 -3.59 -1.93 6.06
C ASN A 130 -4.61 -2.11 7.20
N THR A 131 -5.86 -1.73 6.98
CA THR A 131 -6.94 -1.90 7.96
C THR A 131 -7.25 -3.38 8.18
N LEU A 132 -7.37 -4.15 7.10
CA LEU A 132 -7.62 -5.59 7.15
C LEU A 132 -6.42 -6.35 7.78
N LEU A 133 -5.19 -5.95 7.46
CA LEU A 133 -3.98 -6.48 8.09
C LEU A 133 -3.98 -6.28 9.61
N LYS A 134 -4.34 -5.08 10.10
CA LYS A 134 -4.49 -4.79 11.53
C LYS A 134 -5.60 -5.64 12.17
N ALA A 135 -6.69 -5.87 11.47
CA ALA A 135 -7.78 -6.76 11.87
C ALA A 135 -7.41 -8.26 11.79
N LYS A 136 -6.21 -8.59 11.27
CA LYS A 136 -5.74 -9.96 11.01
C LYS A 136 -6.55 -10.70 9.94
N ASP A 137 -7.33 -10.00 9.14
CA ASP A 137 -7.92 -10.54 7.92
C ASP A 137 -6.87 -10.55 6.81
N TYR A 138 -5.98 -11.54 6.86
CA TYR A 138 -4.86 -11.64 5.92
C TYR A 138 -5.34 -11.91 4.50
N ALA A 139 -6.43 -12.65 4.33
CA ALA A 139 -6.97 -12.97 3.01
C ALA A 139 -7.61 -11.73 2.36
N GLY A 140 -8.38 -10.96 3.11
CA GLY A 140 -8.92 -9.69 2.66
C GLY A 140 -7.81 -8.66 2.36
N ALA A 141 -6.78 -8.57 3.23
CA ALA A 141 -5.65 -7.70 3.02
C ALA A 141 -4.89 -8.00 1.72
N ILE A 142 -4.66 -9.29 1.43
CA ILE A 142 -4.02 -9.72 0.17
C ILE A 142 -4.82 -9.23 -1.04
N LYS A 143 -6.16 -9.37 -1.03
CA LYS A 143 -7.01 -8.88 -2.12
C LYS A 143 -6.85 -7.38 -2.33
N ALA A 144 -6.92 -6.60 -1.25
CA ALA A 144 -6.77 -5.15 -1.35
C ALA A 144 -5.38 -4.73 -1.86
N TYR A 145 -4.30 -5.36 -1.39
CA TYR A 145 -2.96 -5.10 -1.91
C TYR A 145 -2.79 -5.55 -3.36
N ALA A 146 -3.47 -6.63 -3.78
CA ALA A 146 -3.45 -7.07 -5.17
C ALA A 146 -4.10 -6.05 -6.11
N GLU A 147 -5.23 -5.45 -5.71
CA GLU A 147 -5.83 -4.32 -6.45
C GLU A 147 -4.89 -3.10 -6.51
N ASN A 148 -4.18 -2.81 -5.39
CA ASN A 148 -3.20 -1.74 -5.40
C ASN A 148 -2.09 -1.97 -6.42
N VAL A 149 -1.46 -3.16 -6.44
CA VAL A 149 -0.35 -3.45 -7.36
C VAL A 149 -0.80 -3.67 -8.80
N ALA A 150 -2.06 -4.01 -9.05
CA ALA A 150 -2.63 -4.04 -10.39
C ALA A 150 -2.66 -2.65 -11.04
N ILE A 151 -2.89 -1.60 -10.23
CA ILE A 151 -2.89 -0.20 -10.68
C ILE A 151 -1.48 0.40 -10.62
N ASN A 152 -0.75 0.12 -9.55
CA ASN A 152 0.61 0.62 -9.31
C ASN A 152 1.60 -0.53 -9.10
N PRO A 153 2.09 -1.17 -10.17
CA PRO A 153 2.99 -2.33 -10.08
C PRO A 153 4.35 -2.04 -9.41
N SER A 154 4.72 -0.77 -9.29
CA SER A 154 5.97 -0.36 -8.63
C SER A 154 5.84 -0.14 -7.11
N ASN A 155 4.66 -0.39 -6.53
CA ASN A 155 4.46 -0.23 -5.09
C ASN A 155 5.08 -1.38 -4.29
N GLY A 156 6.38 -1.31 -4.04
CA GLY A 156 7.10 -2.31 -3.26
C GLY A 156 6.55 -2.50 -1.84
N LYS A 157 5.96 -1.46 -1.22
CA LYS A 157 5.35 -1.59 0.11
C LYS A 157 4.12 -2.50 0.11
N ALA A 158 3.31 -2.45 -0.95
CA ALA A 158 2.17 -3.34 -1.08
C ALA A 158 2.63 -4.81 -1.19
N TYR A 159 3.68 -5.08 -1.97
CA TYR A 159 4.28 -6.41 -2.05
C TYR A 159 4.84 -6.89 -0.70
N VAL A 160 5.54 -6.05 0.07
CA VAL A 160 6.00 -6.42 1.43
C VAL A 160 4.83 -6.83 2.32
N ASN A 161 3.76 -6.05 2.33
CA ASN A 161 2.60 -6.31 3.17
C ASN A 161 1.86 -7.57 2.72
N MET A 162 1.72 -7.77 1.41
CA MET A 162 1.09 -8.96 0.83
C MET A 162 1.91 -10.21 1.16
N ALA A 163 3.24 -10.16 1.03
CA ALA A 163 4.15 -11.23 1.41
C ALA A 163 4.03 -11.56 2.90
N ALA A 164 3.97 -10.57 3.77
CA ALA A 164 3.77 -10.77 5.20
C ALA A 164 2.43 -11.46 5.51
N CYS A 165 1.36 -11.12 4.79
CA CYS A 165 0.07 -11.80 4.91
C CYS A 165 0.17 -13.27 4.47
N TYR A 166 0.83 -13.56 3.35
CA TYR A 166 1.08 -14.93 2.90
C TYR A 166 1.90 -15.75 3.92
N ASP A 167 2.94 -15.15 4.54
CA ASP A 167 3.73 -15.83 5.61
C ASP A 167 2.84 -16.14 6.82
N LYS A 168 1.92 -15.23 7.21
CA LYS A 168 0.96 -15.48 8.29
C LYS A 168 -0.03 -16.61 7.99
N LEU A 169 -0.37 -16.80 6.72
CA LEU A 169 -1.22 -17.89 6.25
C LEU A 169 -0.45 -19.20 6.00
N GLY A 170 0.87 -19.23 6.23
CA GLY A 170 1.71 -20.40 5.96
C GLY A 170 1.98 -20.65 4.47
N GLN A 171 1.61 -19.74 3.59
CA GLN A 171 1.83 -19.83 2.14
C GLN A 171 3.23 -19.32 1.78
N THR A 172 4.26 -20.02 2.25
CA THR A 172 5.66 -19.57 2.22
C THR A 172 6.17 -19.28 0.81
N ASP A 173 5.77 -20.05 -0.19
CA ASP A 173 6.25 -19.86 -1.57
C ASP A 173 5.70 -18.57 -2.18
N LYS A 174 4.43 -18.24 -1.90
CA LYS A 174 3.84 -16.95 -2.31
C LYS A 174 4.44 -15.79 -1.54
N ALA A 175 4.77 -15.98 -0.26
CA ALA A 175 5.48 -14.96 0.51
C ALA A 175 6.86 -14.68 -0.08
N GLU A 176 7.62 -15.72 -0.45
CA GLU A 176 8.92 -15.59 -1.10
C GLU A 176 8.82 -14.81 -2.40
N GLU A 177 7.89 -15.18 -3.31
CA GLU A 177 7.66 -14.50 -4.58
C GLU A 177 7.38 -12.99 -4.36
N ASN A 178 6.48 -12.65 -3.45
CA ASN A 178 6.11 -11.27 -3.21
C ASN A 178 7.23 -10.46 -2.52
N TYR A 179 8.06 -11.10 -1.67
CA TYR A 179 9.25 -10.42 -1.15
C TYR A 179 10.30 -10.15 -2.25
N LEU A 180 10.47 -11.05 -3.22
CA LEU A 180 11.33 -10.80 -4.39
C LEU A 180 10.81 -9.62 -5.22
N LEU A 181 9.50 -9.56 -5.47
CA LEU A 181 8.87 -8.41 -6.13
C LEU A 181 9.05 -7.12 -5.32
N ALA A 182 8.94 -7.18 -4.00
CA ALA A 182 9.18 -6.04 -3.12
C ALA A 182 10.61 -5.53 -3.22
N ALA A 183 11.60 -6.43 -3.25
CA ALA A 183 13.01 -6.05 -3.42
C ALA A 183 13.24 -5.36 -4.77
N ALA A 184 12.70 -5.90 -5.86
CA ALA A 184 12.78 -5.32 -7.19
C ALA A 184 12.12 -3.93 -7.28
N ASN A 185 11.19 -3.62 -6.36
CA ASN A 185 10.45 -2.35 -6.30
C ASN A 185 10.86 -1.48 -5.09
N GLY A 186 12.16 -1.45 -4.76
CA GLY A 186 12.75 -0.50 -3.82
C GLY A 186 12.55 -0.83 -2.34
N GLN A 187 12.11 -2.05 -1.99
CA GLN A 187 12.02 -2.52 -0.61
C GLN A 187 13.08 -3.59 -0.27
N GLU A 188 14.25 -3.50 -0.87
CA GLU A 188 15.30 -4.50 -0.79
C GLU A 188 15.68 -4.87 0.65
N LYS A 189 15.92 -3.89 1.52
CA LYS A 189 16.31 -4.14 2.92
C LYS A 189 15.26 -4.93 3.70
N ALA A 190 13.99 -4.58 3.56
CA ALA A 190 12.89 -5.24 4.25
C ALA A 190 12.67 -6.66 3.70
N ALA A 191 12.68 -6.77 2.38
CA ALA A 191 12.49 -8.02 1.66
C ALA A 191 13.64 -8.99 1.95
N ASN A 192 14.89 -8.58 1.85
CA ASN A 192 16.06 -9.42 2.11
C ASN A 192 16.07 -9.96 3.55
N LYS A 193 15.72 -9.12 4.53
CA LYS A 193 15.59 -9.59 5.91
C LYS A 193 14.51 -10.70 6.03
N ALA A 194 13.38 -10.55 5.36
CA ALA A 194 12.30 -11.54 5.39
C ALA A 194 12.68 -12.81 4.64
N LEU A 195 13.28 -12.69 3.45
CA LEU A 195 13.77 -13.82 2.65
C LEU A 195 14.84 -14.62 3.42
N GLY A 196 15.81 -13.93 4.05
CA GLY A 196 16.79 -14.56 4.92
C GLY A 196 16.12 -15.42 6.02
N ASN A 197 15.09 -14.89 6.66
CA ASN A 197 14.35 -15.64 7.68
C ASN A 197 13.56 -16.83 7.11
N ILE A 198 12.97 -16.70 5.92
CA ILE A 198 12.28 -17.80 5.24
C ILE A 198 13.26 -18.96 4.97
N TYR A 199 14.41 -18.66 4.36
CA TYR A 199 15.42 -19.66 4.06
C TYR A 199 16.05 -20.26 5.31
N LEU A 200 16.23 -19.46 6.38
CA LEU A 200 16.68 -19.94 7.67
C LEU A 200 15.71 -20.98 8.27
N LYS A 201 14.40 -20.72 8.21
CA LYS A 201 13.36 -21.66 8.64
C LYS A 201 13.39 -22.95 7.80
N LYS A 202 13.50 -22.81 6.46
CA LYS A 202 13.61 -23.97 5.53
C LYS A 202 14.89 -24.78 5.84
N ALA A 203 16.02 -24.15 6.09
CA ALA A 203 17.29 -24.79 6.46
C ALA A 203 17.17 -25.57 7.77
N LEU A 204 16.56 -24.97 8.80
CA LEU A 204 16.33 -25.63 10.08
C LEU A 204 15.43 -26.88 9.94
N ALA A 205 14.38 -26.78 9.12
CA ALA A 205 13.51 -27.92 8.84
C ALA A 205 14.24 -29.05 8.11
N ALA A 206 15.05 -28.75 7.10
CA ALA A 206 15.88 -29.71 6.40
C ALA A 206 16.90 -30.40 7.33
N ASN A 207 17.55 -29.62 8.22
CA ASN A 207 18.47 -30.18 9.20
C ASN A 207 17.78 -31.15 10.18
N LYS A 208 16.59 -30.79 10.66
CA LYS A 208 15.77 -31.67 11.51
C LYS A 208 15.35 -32.97 10.78
N ALA A 209 15.08 -32.88 9.49
CA ALA A 209 14.77 -34.00 8.62
C ALA A 209 16.03 -34.84 8.23
N LYS A 210 17.21 -34.46 8.72
CA LYS A 210 18.51 -35.04 8.39
C LYS A 210 18.92 -34.90 6.91
N ASN A 211 18.31 -33.97 6.18
CA ASN A 211 18.70 -33.60 4.83
C ASN A 211 19.82 -32.54 4.90
N PHE A 212 21.01 -32.98 5.37
CA PHE A 212 22.08 -32.06 5.76
C PHE A 212 22.61 -31.20 4.61
N ASP A 213 22.75 -31.78 3.41
CA ASP A 213 23.23 -31.03 2.24
C ASP A 213 22.26 -29.92 1.85
N GLN A 214 20.96 -30.23 1.84
CA GLN A 214 19.91 -29.25 1.60
C GLN A 214 19.87 -28.19 2.70
N ALA A 215 20.12 -28.57 3.97
CA ALA A 215 20.17 -27.61 5.06
C ALA A 215 21.32 -26.61 4.88
N ILE A 216 22.49 -27.06 4.44
CA ILE A 216 23.65 -26.21 4.14
C ILE A 216 23.32 -25.26 2.98
N GLU A 217 22.74 -25.77 1.89
CA GLU A 217 22.36 -24.98 0.73
C GLU A 217 21.37 -23.87 1.11
N LEU A 218 20.29 -24.21 1.82
CA LEU A 218 19.27 -23.28 2.26
C LEU A 218 19.80 -22.25 3.27
N ALA A 219 20.72 -22.64 4.16
CA ALA A 219 21.35 -21.71 5.08
C ALA A 219 22.29 -20.73 4.35
N ASN A 220 23.04 -21.20 3.34
CA ASN A 220 23.82 -20.30 2.49
C ASN A 220 22.93 -19.33 1.70
N LYS A 221 21.76 -19.78 1.21
CA LYS A 221 20.79 -18.91 0.57
C LYS A 221 20.18 -17.92 1.57
N SER A 222 19.98 -18.28 2.83
CA SER A 222 19.63 -17.34 3.89
C SER A 222 20.69 -16.25 4.05
N ILE A 223 21.97 -16.60 4.08
CA ILE A 223 23.11 -15.68 4.23
C ILE A 223 23.19 -14.72 3.04
N SER A 224 22.94 -15.17 1.82
CA SER A 224 22.99 -14.29 0.64
C SER A 224 21.95 -13.16 0.69
N PHE A 225 20.85 -13.35 1.40
CA PHE A 225 19.86 -12.30 1.63
C PHE A 225 20.12 -11.49 2.91
N ASN A 226 20.42 -12.19 4.00
CA ASN A 226 20.66 -11.56 5.30
C ASN A 226 21.57 -12.45 6.16
N GLU A 227 22.82 -12.06 6.28
CA GLU A 227 23.78 -12.80 7.10
C GLU A 227 23.38 -12.75 8.59
N THR A 228 23.33 -13.91 9.21
CA THR A 228 23.02 -14.07 10.63
C THR A 228 23.88 -15.16 11.26
N SER A 229 24.25 -15.01 12.53
CA SER A 229 24.95 -16.04 13.29
C SER A 229 24.19 -17.37 13.26
N LYS A 230 22.86 -17.34 13.35
CA LYS A 230 22.01 -18.55 13.32
C LYS A 230 22.15 -19.37 12.04
N ALA A 231 22.33 -18.72 10.89
CA ALA A 231 22.51 -19.42 9.62
C ALA A 231 23.85 -20.19 9.61
N HIS A 232 24.92 -19.56 10.08
CA HIS A 232 26.22 -20.23 10.24
C HIS A 232 26.18 -21.38 11.26
N TYR A 233 25.43 -21.21 12.35
CA TYR A 233 25.23 -22.28 13.32
C TYR A 233 24.53 -23.51 12.69
N ILE A 234 23.49 -23.31 11.86
CA ILE A 234 22.82 -24.40 11.16
C ILE A 234 23.76 -25.09 10.16
N ILE A 235 24.58 -24.31 9.42
CA ILE A 235 25.60 -24.89 8.53
C ILE A 235 26.57 -25.76 9.34
N GLY A 236 27.07 -25.25 10.47
CA GLY A 236 27.96 -25.99 11.36
C GLY A 236 27.37 -27.34 11.82
N LEU A 237 26.12 -27.30 12.29
CA LEU A 237 25.41 -28.52 12.73
C LEU A 237 25.18 -29.53 11.60
N ALA A 238 24.74 -29.07 10.45
CA ALA A 238 24.46 -29.91 9.30
C ALA A 238 25.77 -30.55 8.74
N ALA A 239 26.81 -29.75 8.65
CA ALA A 239 28.12 -30.20 8.19
C ALA A 239 28.76 -31.19 9.18
N GLN A 240 28.66 -30.95 10.48
CA GLN A 240 29.12 -31.90 11.51
C GLN A 240 28.40 -33.23 11.40
N ASN A 241 27.09 -33.20 11.27
CA ASN A 241 26.27 -34.40 11.17
C ASN A 241 26.46 -35.19 9.84
N SER A 242 26.97 -34.53 8.80
CA SER A 242 27.33 -35.13 7.51
C SER A 242 28.83 -35.38 7.34
N ASN A 243 29.60 -35.29 8.43
CA ASN A 243 31.06 -35.52 8.48
C ASN A 243 31.86 -34.60 7.54
N LYS A 244 31.36 -33.38 7.26
CA LYS A 244 32.03 -32.35 6.47
C LYS A 244 32.84 -31.43 7.41
N LEU A 245 33.89 -31.96 8.01
CA LEU A 245 34.58 -31.31 9.14
C LEU A 245 35.08 -29.89 8.84
N ASP A 246 35.60 -29.63 7.65
CA ASP A 246 36.11 -28.28 7.27
C ASP A 246 34.99 -27.25 7.23
N ILE A 247 33.87 -27.63 6.64
CA ILE A 247 32.66 -26.76 6.57
C ILE A 247 32.15 -26.50 7.98
N ALA A 248 32.09 -27.53 8.82
CA ALA A 248 31.60 -27.40 10.20
C ALA A 248 32.48 -26.45 11.02
N ILE A 249 33.80 -26.60 10.96
CA ILE A 249 34.75 -25.74 11.66
C ILE A 249 34.58 -24.30 11.23
N THR A 250 34.63 -24.02 9.92
CA THR A 250 34.54 -22.68 9.37
C THR A 250 33.20 -22.01 9.76
N ALA A 251 32.09 -22.75 9.67
CA ALA A 251 30.76 -22.23 9.98
C ALA A 251 30.61 -21.93 11.48
N PHE A 252 31.08 -22.79 12.37
CA PHE A 252 31.03 -22.54 13.82
C PHE A 252 31.97 -21.39 14.23
N GLU A 253 33.12 -21.25 13.62
CA GLU A 253 33.99 -20.09 13.86
C GLU A 253 33.31 -18.78 13.46
N LYS A 254 32.64 -18.75 12.30
CA LYS A 254 31.87 -17.59 11.85
C LYS A 254 30.64 -17.30 12.74
N TYR A 255 29.99 -18.33 13.24
CA TYR A 255 28.96 -18.18 14.27
C TYR A 255 29.49 -17.47 15.51
N LEU A 256 30.65 -17.92 16.04
CA LEU A 256 31.28 -17.34 17.24
C LEU A 256 31.84 -15.93 17.02
N GLU A 257 32.23 -15.60 15.80
CA GLU A 257 32.62 -14.24 15.40
C GLU A 257 31.44 -13.30 15.44
N LEU A 258 30.27 -13.72 14.87
CA LEU A 258 29.07 -12.89 14.76
C LEU A 258 28.28 -12.79 16.08
N ASP A 259 28.40 -13.80 16.95
CA ASP A 259 27.70 -13.83 18.25
C ASP A 259 28.58 -14.47 19.33
N PRO A 260 29.64 -13.77 19.79
CA PRO A 260 30.63 -14.31 20.73
C PRO A 260 30.06 -14.57 22.14
N THR A 261 28.89 -13.97 22.45
CA THR A 261 28.21 -14.04 23.75
C THR A 261 26.94 -14.90 23.74
N ALA A 262 26.70 -15.64 22.65
CA ALA A 262 25.58 -16.56 22.58
C ALA A 262 25.62 -17.56 23.75
N SER A 263 24.46 -17.94 24.24
CA SER A 263 24.31 -18.81 25.42
C SER A 263 25.02 -20.17 25.28
N ASN A 264 25.23 -20.65 24.04
CA ASN A 264 25.94 -21.88 23.72
C ASN A 264 27.35 -21.65 23.14
N ALA A 265 27.86 -20.42 23.18
CA ALA A 265 29.16 -20.10 22.57
C ALA A 265 30.31 -20.95 23.13
N GLN A 266 30.32 -21.26 24.44
CA GLN A 266 31.34 -22.09 25.06
C GLN A 266 31.30 -23.55 24.57
N ASP A 267 30.07 -24.09 24.42
CA ASP A 267 29.90 -25.46 23.90
C ASP A 267 30.38 -25.53 22.45
N VAL A 268 30.07 -24.53 21.63
CA VAL A 268 30.51 -24.48 20.24
C VAL A 268 32.00 -24.36 20.12
N ARG A 269 32.71 -23.59 20.99
CA ARG A 269 34.18 -23.56 21.04
C ARG A 269 34.75 -24.97 21.31
N THR A 270 34.17 -25.68 22.28
CA THR A 270 34.58 -27.04 22.59
C THR A 270 34.43 -27.99 21.40
N VAL A 271 33.30 -27.85 20.67
CA VAL A 271 33.03 -28.61 19.45
C VAL A 271 34.07 -28.30 18.38
N VAL A 272 34.38 -27.02 18.11
CA VAL A 272 35.41 -26.62 17.13
C VAL A 272 36.78 -27.22 17.46
N ASP A 273 37.19 -27.18 18.73
CA ASP A 273 38.44 -27.75 19.16
C ASP A 273 38.49 -29.27 18.97
N ALA A 274 37.38 -29.97 19.24
CA ALA A 274 37.28 -31.42 19.01
C ALA A 274 37.33 -31.76 17.51
N LEU A 275 36.64 -31.02 16.66
CA LEU A 275 36.63 -31.20 15.20
C LEU A 275 38.03 -30.96 14.61
N LYS A 276 38.75 -29.93 15.08
CA LYS A 276 40.17 -29.66 14.68
C LYS A 276 41.10 -30.78 15.06
N LYS A 277 40.90 -31.43 16.21
CA LYS A 277 41.70 -32.60 16.63
C LYS A 277 41.37 -33.85 15.81
N ALA A 278 40.13 -34.05 15.47
CA ALA A 278 39.68 -35.20 14.65
C ALA A 278 40.15 -35.12 13.19
N LYS A 279 40.51 -33.94 12.71
CA LYS A 279 41.05 -33.71 11.37
C LYS A 279 42.57 -33.99 11.24
N LYS A 280 43.28 -34.03 12.36
CA LYS A 280 44.73 -34.32 12.41
C LYS A 280 44.94 -35.83 12.42
#